data_171d312b2f597e777a9915e948c91723
#
_entry.id   171d312b2f597e777a9915e948c91723
#
_cell.length_a   1.000
_cell.length_b   1.000
_cell.length_c   1.000
_cell.angle_alpha   90.00
_cell.angle_beta   90.00
_cell.angle_gamma   90.00
#
_symmetry.space_group_name_H-M   'P 1'
#
loop_
_entity.id
_entity.type
_entity.pdbx_description
1 polymer ?
#
loop_
_entity_poly.entity_id
_entity_poly.type
_entity_poly.pdbx_seq_one_letter_code
_entity_poly.pdbx_strand_id
1 'polypeptide(L)'
;MTRPPAPAPGRPPFTNPARAVLAVILLGTAVRIVLAATIGLGVDESYMVAVARPVSASYFDHPPLSFWIPAAVAHLGGGMHPLALRLPFILFFAATTWLTVRVGALLFGEQAGALGAVLLNLSPVFSVTTGGWILPDGPLMCFMMATVLALAHALLDPAERRTGAWWLAAGVFSALAMLSKYHAVFLLAGTALFLVTDPERRIWLRRPAPWIAVAIALAGLAPVVLWNAAHHWVSFRFQGGRASPAGVHPLALLASLGGQAGYVLPWIWVPLVVVWVGALRRGPRDPARWLLCCIASGPIIVFTLPSLGGHPGLPHWEAPGYLLLFPLLGAATAARWADGAQRVRRWLLFSAVAFGVLLLVAATQSATGWMERVWPRLATRGDPTLEMLDWSDLRGALAARGLLDRPGLFVAAPGWSQAGKAAYALGPEVPVLCLCTAPHQFGYVHDQSDFLGHDAVIVDRTQGRSAVPELYGKYFAAIDSLGAVELRRDGRPAERLALFYARDFERPYPLQVP
;
A
#
# COMPACT_ATOMS: atom_id res chain seq x y z
N MET A 1 -56.09 -22.99 -2.34
CA MET A 1 -54.99 -22.63 -1.43
C MET A 1 -54.40 -21.32 -1.87
N THR A 2 -54.74 -20.23 -1.20
CA THR A 2 -54.21 -18.89 -1.45
C THR A 2 -52.78 -18.84 -0.92
N ARG A 3 -51.82 -18.42 -1.78
CA ARG A 3 -50.45 -18.15 -1.34
C ARG A 3 -50.47 -17.14 -0.18
N PRO A 4 -49.72 -17.38 0.92
CA PRO A 4 -49.62 -16.39 1.98
C PRO A 4 -49.06 -15.07 1.39
N PRO A 5 -49.50 -13.89 1.86
CA PRO A 5 -49.01 -12.62 1.42
C PRO A 5 -47.49 -12.52 1.65
N ALA A 6 -46.77 -11.98 0.67
CA ALA A 6 -45.34 -11.75 0.81
C ALA A 6 -45.07 -10.89 2.07
N PRO A 7 -44.06 -11.24 2.89
CA PRO A 7 -43.73 -10.45 4.06
C PRO A 7 -43.45 -9.01 3.65
N ALA A 8 -43.97 -8.05 4.43
CA ALA A 8 -43.77 -6.62 4.21
C ALA A 8 -42.25 -6.33 4.08
N PRO A 9 -41.83 -5.49 3.14
CA PRO A 9 -40.42 -5.19 2.97
C PRO A 9 -39.85 -4.62 4.25
N GLY A 10 -38.85 -5.32 4.82
CA GLY A 10 -38.16 -4.89 6.05
C GLY A 10 -37.55 -3.49 5.85
N ARG A 11 -37.42 -2.72 6.93
CA ARG A 11 -36.76 -1.40 6.88
C ARG A 11 -35.37 -1.54 6.25
N PRO A 12 -34.97 -0.62 5.33
CA PRO A 12 -33.66 -0.68 4.69
C PRO A 12 -32.52 -0.53 5.71
N PRO A 13 -31.30 -1.00 5.41
CA PRO A 13 -30.13 -0.85 6.25
C PRO A 13 -29.89 0.58 6.72
N PHE A 14 -29.97 1.51 5.78
CA PHE A 14 -29.84 2.94 6.04
C PHE A 14 -31.10 3.67 5.57
N THR A 15 -31.66 4.51 6.44
CA THR A 15 -32.75 5.43 6.06
C THR A 15 -32.25 6.50 5.08
N ASN A 16 -30.99 6.88 5.18
CA ASN A 16 -30.31 7.78 4.28
C ASN A 16 -28.88 7.26 4.01
N PRO A 17 -28.67 6.50 2.90
CA PRO A 17 -27.36 5.94 2.56
C PRO A 17 -26.28 7.01 2.40
N ALA A 18 -26.60 8.16 1.79
CA ALA A 18 -25.65 9.24 1.58
C ALA A 18 -25.10 9.81 2.90
N ARG A 19 -25.99 10.03 3.90
CA ARG A 19 -25.56 10.50 5.23
C ARG A 19 -24.71 9.46 5.96
N ALA A 20 -25.08 8.18 5.86
CA ALA A 20 -24.28 7.10 6.46
C ALA A 20 -22.86 7.04 5.86
N VAL A 21 -22.76 7.13 4.54
CA VAL A 21 -21.46 7.16 3.83
C VAL A 21 -20.64 8.38 4.22
N LEU A 22 -21.26 9.57 4.24
CA LEU A 22 -20.56 10.79 4.64
C LEU A 22 -20.02 10.68 6.07
N ALA A 23 -20.79 10.12 6.99
CA ALA A 23 -20.35 9.88 8.37
C ALA A 23 -19.14 8.90 8.41
N VAL A 24 -19.16 7.83 7.62
CA VAL A 24 -18.04 6.86 7.53
C VAL A 24 -16.78 7.55 6.96
N ILE A 25 -16.91 8.34 5.90
CA ILE A 25 -15.78 9.08 5.32
C ILE A 25 -15.22 10.08 6.32
N LEU A 26 -16.05 10.91 6.92
CA LEU A 26 -15.60 11.96 7.87
C LEU A 26 -14.97 11.35 9.13
N LEU A 27 -15.62 10.38 9.74
CA LEU A 27 -15.09 9.72 10.94
C LEU A 27 -13.80 8.97 10.62
N GLY A 28 -13.77 8.20 9.54
CA GLY A 28 -12.58 7.46 9.13
C GLY A 28 -11.42 8.41 8.78
N THR A 29 -11.68 9.54 8.11
CA THR A 29 -10.67 10.56 7.81
C THR A 29 -10.15 11.20 9.10
N ALA A 30 -11.03 11.57 10.04
CA ALA A 30 -10.63 12.14 11.33
C ALA A 30 -9.74 11.20 12.13
N VAL A 31 -10.09 9.91 12.21
CA VAL A 31 -9.26 8.89 12.88
C VAL A 31 -7.88 8.80 12.22
N ARG A 32 -7.80 8.76 10.87
CA ARG A 32 -6.52 8.70 10.15
C ARG A 32 -5.67 9.95 10.34
N ILE A 33 -6.29 11.13 10.40
CA ILE A 33 -5.58 12.38 10.71
C ILE A 33 -4.96 12.32 12.12
N VAL A 34 -5.71 11.82 13.12
CA VAL A 34 -5.17 11.66 14.48
C VAL A 34 -3.99 10.68 14.49
N LEU A 35 -4.14 9.51 13.83
CA LEU A 35 -3.05 8.53 13.73
C LEU A 35 -1.84 9.11 12.99
N ALA A 36 -2.05 9.83 11.90
CA ALA A 36 -0.99 10.45 11.11
C ALA A 36 -0.23 11.55 11.89
N ALA A 37 -0.91 12.23 12.80
CA ALA A 37 -0.30 13.27 13.63
C ALA A 37 0.46 12.72 14.86
N THR A 38 0.12 11.49 15.30
CA THR A 38 0.63 10.93 16.57
C THR A 38 1.62 9.79 16.40
N ILE A 39 1.64 9.13 15.23
CA ILE A 39 2.48 7.97 14.96
C ILE A 39 3.55 8.36 13.92
N GLY A 40 4.82 8.07 14.21
CA GLY A 40 5.93 8.30 13.29
C GLY A 40 5.77 7.57 11.95
N LEU A 41 6.57 7.94 10.95
CA LEU A 41 6.56 7.25 9.66
C LEU A 41 7.11 5.83 9.81
N GLY A 42 6.44 4.87 9.17
CA GLY A 42 6.92 3.50 9.04
C GLY A 42 8.20 3.40 8.20
N VAL A 43 8.76 2.20 8.16
CA VAL A 43 9.99 1.92 7.40
C VAL A 43 9.81 2.25 5.92
N ASP A 44 8.76 1.70 5.27
CA ASP A 44 8.48 1.96 3.85
C ASP A 44 8.20 3.44 3.58
N GLU A 45 7.45 4.10 4.48
CA GLU A 45 7.12 5.52 4.35
C GLU A 45 8.37 6.40 4.43
N SER A 46 9.23 6.14 5.44
CA SER A 46 10.49 6.87 5.63
C SER A 46 11.41 6.70 4.43
N TYR A 47 11.49 5.46 3.91
CA TYR A 47 12.23 5.15 2.69
C TYR A 47 11.68 5.94 1.49
N MET A 48 10.37 5.84 1.22
CA MET A 48 9.76 6.52 0.09
C MET A 48 9.95 8.03 0.12
N VAL A 49 9.80 8.65 1.30
CA VAL A 49 10.02 10.08 1.49
C VAL A 49 11.49 10.46 1.27
N ALA A 50 12.42 9.66 1.79
CA ALA A 50 13.86 9.94 1.66
C ALA A 50 14.33 9.87 0.22
N VAL A 51 13.98 8.79 -0.51
CA VAL A 51 14.45 8.59 -1.89
C VAL A 51 13.65 9.40 -2.93
N ALA A 52 12.51 10.01 -2.54
CA ALA A 52 11.75 10.90 -3.41
C ALA A 52 12.35 12.32 -3.50
N ARG A 53 13.28 12.68 -2.62
CA ARG A 53 13.89 14.03 -2.60
C ARG A 53 14.54 14.42 -3.93
N PRO A 54 15.40 13.58 -4.54
CA PRO A 54 15.76 13.75 -5.95
C PRO A 54 14.60 13.23 -6.80
N VAL A 55 13.83 14.16 -7.37
CA VAL A 55 12.70 13.80 -8.24
C VAL A 55 13.22 13.10 -9.49
N SER A 56 12.73 11.89 -9.73
CA SER A 56 13.09 11.04 -10.87
C SER A 56 11.86 10.69 -11.71
N ALA A 57 12.09 10.35 -12.98
CA ALA A 57 11.03 9.91 -13.90
C ALA A 57 10.39 8.58 -13.46
N SER A 58 11.15 7.70 -12.80
CA SER A 58 10.67 6.50 -12.12
C SER A 58 11.65 6.11 -11.02
N TYR A 59 11.34 5.05 -10.29
CA TYR A 59 12.15 4.57 -9.17
C TYR A 59 12.33 3.06 -9.26
N PHE A 60 13.34 2.54 -8.55
CA PHE A 60 13.69 1.12 -8.58
C PHE A 60 12.52 0.20 -8.23
N ASP A 61 11.80 0.50 -7.13
CA ASP A 61 10.79 -0.40 -6.56
C ASP A 61 9.43 -0.29 -7.22
N HIS A 62 9.02 0.94 -7.54
CA HIS A 62 7.65 1.27 -7.96
C HIS A 62 7.64 2.40 -9.00
N PRO A 63 6.55 2.51 -9.78
CA PRO A 63 6.26 3.68 -10.58
C PRO A 63 6.22 4.98 -9.78
N PRO A 64 6.37 6.15 -10.41
CA PRO A 64 6.81 7.37 -9.74
C PRO A 64 5.75 8.10 -8.92
N LEU A 65 4.45 7.89 -9.16
CA LEU A 65 3.40 8.76 -8.59
C LEU A 65 3.43 8.81 -7.06
N SER A 66 3.65 7.67 -6.42
CA SER A 66 3.71 7.58 -4.95
C SER A 66 4.94 8.26 -4.33
N PHE A 67 5.99 8.51 -5.11
CA PHE A 67 7.17 9.29 -4.73
C PHE A 67 7.00 10.77 -5.07
N TRP A 68 6.40 11.10 -6.21
CA TRP A 68 6.14 12.49 -6.59
C TRP A 68 5.21 13.20 -5.61
N ILE A 69 4.24 12.49 -5.02
CA ILE A 69 3.30 13.07 -4.06
C ILE A 69 4.02 13.61 -2.81
N PRO A 70 4.80 12.84 -2.04
CA PRO A 70 5.51 13.37 -0.87
C PRO A 70 6.58 14.40 -1.26
N ALA A 71 7.25 14.26 -2.42
CA ALA A 71 8.14 15.29 -2.93
C ALA A 71 7.41 16.61 -3.17
N ALA A 72 6.24 16.58 -3.83
CA ALA A 72 5.42 17.77 -4.05
C ALA A 72 4.96 18.42 -2.73
N VAL A 73 4.54 17.62 -1.74
CA VAL A 73 4.14 18.13 -0.41
C VAL A 73 5.32 18.87 0.25
N ALA A 74 6.52 18.29 0.20
CA ALA A 74 7.71 18.90 0.77
C ALA A 74 8.06 20.24 0.08
N HIS A 75 7.99 20.29 -1.25
CA HIS A 75 8.25 21.51 -2.04
C HIS A 75 7.19 22.60 -1.87
N LEU A 76 5.93 22.24 -1.65
CA LEU A 76 4.83 23.19 -1.44
C LEU A 76 4.79 23.77 -0.01
N GLY A 77 5.81 23.54 0.81
CA GLY A 77 5.91 24.08 2.16
C GLY A 77 5.20 23.27 3.24
N GLY A 78 4.75 22.05 2.92
CA GLY A 78 4.19 21.11 3.91
C GLY A 78 5.25 20.56 4.88
N GLY A 79 6.51 20.78 4.58
CA GLY A 79 7.63 20.29 5.37
C GLY A 79 7.69 18.75 5.40
N MET A 80 8.42 18.23 6.39
CA MET A 80 8.62 16.78 6.56
C MET A 80 7.75 16.19 7.68
N HIS A 81 6.71 16.91 8.11
CA HIS A 81 5.84 16.44 9.19
C HIS A 81 4.97 15.25 8.70
N PRO A 82 4.88 14.14 9.47
CA PRO A 82 4.15 12.94 9.05
C PRO A 82 2.72 13.18 8.58
N LEU A 83 1.96 14.04 9.28
CA LEU A 83 0.59 14.38 8.89
C LEU A 83 0.53 15.04 7.50
N ALA A 84 1.41 16.01 7.23
CA ALA A 84 1.42 16.70 5.93
C ALA A 84 1.71 15.72 4.79
N LEU A 85 2.69 14.85 4.98
CA LEU A 85 3.10 13.84 3.99
C LEU A 85 2.02 12.76 3.76
N ARG A 86 1.29 12.36 4.81
CA ARG A 86 0.21 11.36 4.73
C ARG A 86 -1.13 11.90 4.24
N LEU A 87 -1.37 13.21 4.35
CA LEU A 87 -2.66 13.81 4.03
C LEU A 87 -3.17 13.48 2.63
N PRO A 88 -2.37 13.55 1.55
CA PRO A 88 -2.82 13.16 0.22
C PRO A 88 -3.28 11.68 0.16
N PHE A 89 -2.61 10.78 0.85
CA PHE A 89 -2.96 9.35 0.88
C PHE A 89 -4.25 9.10 1.64
N ILE A 90 -4.48 9.82 2.74
CA ILE A 90 -5.75 9.84 3.49
C ILE A 90 -6.90 10.32 2.58
N LEU A 91 -6.68 11.35 1.78
CA LEU A 91 -7.66 11.86 0.84
C LEU A 91 -7.92 10.89 -0.31
N PHE A 92 -6.90 10.19 -0.83
CA PHE A 92 -7.09 9.10 -1.79
C PHE A 92 -8.00 8.01 -1.25
N PHE A 93 -7.88 7.64 0.02
CA PHE A 93 -8.76 6.63 0.58
C PHE A 93 -10.19 7.14 0.81
N ALA A 94 -10.37 8.39 1.19
CA ALA A 94 -11.70 9.02 1.23
C ALA A 94 -12.36 8.98 -0.17
N ALA A 95 -11.59 9.31 -1.22
CA ALA A 95 -12.05 9.19 -2.60
C ALA A 95 -12.32 7.74 -3.01
N THR A 96 -11.48 6.78 -2.61
CA THR A 96 -11.70 5.34 -2.84
C THR A 96 -13.01 4.87 -2.20
N THR A 97 -13.28 5.29 -0.96
CA THR A 97 -14.54 4.99 -0.27
C THR A 97 -15.73 5.54 -1.04
N TRP A 98 -15.67 6.81 -1.46
CA TRP A 98 -16.72 7.43 -2.25
C TRP A 98 -16.92 6.74 -3.60
N LEU A 99 -15.83 6.41 -4.31
CA LEU A 99 -15.89 5.69 -5.59
C LEU A 99 -16.49 4.29 -5.42
N THR A 100 -16.18 3.59 -4.33
CA THR A 100 -16.79 2.29 -3.99
C THR A 100 -18.31 2.41 -3.86
N VAL A 101 -18.80 3.49 -3.22
CA VAL A 101 -20.24 3.79 -3.17
C VAL A 101 -20.80 4.00 -4.55
N ARG A 102 -20.12 4.81 -5.40
CA ARG A 102 -20.62 5.15 -6.74
C ARG A 102 -20.70 3.92 -7.64
N VAL A 103 -19.67 3.06 -7.62
CA VAL A 103 -19.69 1.78 -8.35
C VAL A 103 -20.80 0.87 -7.83
N GLY A 104 -20.90 0.70 -6.51
CA GLY A 104 -21.94 -0.13 -5.90
C GLY A 104 -23.35 0.38 -6.16
N ALA A 105 -23.55 1.70 -6.09
CA ALA A 105 -24.85 2.32 -6.34
C ALA A 105 -25.27 2.19 -7.82
N LEU A 106 -24.34 2.42 -8.75
CA LEU A 106 -24.59 2.29 -10.18
C LEU A 106 -24.95 0.86 -10.58
N LEU A 107 -24.21 -0.13 -10.04
CA LEU A 107 -24.36 -1.52 -10.47
C LEU A 107 -25.41 -2.31 -9.66
N PHE A 108 -25.64 -1.96 -8.40
CA PHE A 108 -26.42 -2.79 -7.46
C PHE A 108 -27.36 -1.99 -6.55
N GLY A 109 -27.43 -0.66 -6.71
CA GLY A 109 -28.28 0.22 -5.92
C GLY A 109 -27.59 0.85 -4.70
N GLU A 110 -28.15 1.94 -4.20
CA GLU A 110 -27.55 2.81 -3.17
C GLU A 110 -27.20 2.07 -1.86
N GLN A 111 -28.07 1.18 -1.40
CA GLN A 111 -27.82 0.39 -0.17
C GLN A 111 -26.59 -0.53 -0.33
N ALA A 112 -26.44 -1.12 -1.51
CA ALA A 112 -25.28 -1.96 -1.82
C ALA A 112 -23.99 -1.14 -1.81
N GLY A 113 -24.00 0.03 -2.44
CA GLY A 113 -22.85 0.94 -2.43
C GLY A 113 -22.45 1.35 -1.01
N ALA A 114 -23.42 1.77 -0.20
CA ALA A 114 -23.19 2.19 1.18
C ALA A 114 -22.64 1.05 2.06
N LEU A 115 -23.23 -0.14 1.97
CA LEU A 115 -22.76 -1.31 2.74
C LEU A 115 -21.36 -1.75 2.30
N GLY A 116 -21.05 -1.73 1.00
CA GLY A 116 -19.73 -2.02 0.48
C GLY A 116 -18.68 -1.06 1.03
N ALA A 117 -18.99 0.24 1.08
CA ALA A 117 -18.10 1.25 1.64
C ALA A 117 -17.91 1.12 3.17
N VAL A 118 -18.96 0.79 3.92
CA VAL A 118 -18.85 0.50 5.36
C VAL A 118 -17.90 -0.67 5.59
N LEU A 119 -18.10 -1.79 4.88
CA LEU A 119 -17.27 -2.99 5.01
C LEU A 119 -15.81 -2.75 4.60
N LEU A 120 -15.58 -1.94 3.55
CA LEU A 120 -14.24 -1.51 3.16
C LEU A 120 -13.52 -0.76 4.30
N ASN A 121 -14.21 0.15 4.97
CA ASN A 121 -13.64 0.91 6.09
C ASN A 121 -13.46 0.08 7.37
N LEU A 122 -14.12 -1.07 7.50
CA LEU A 122 -13.94 -2.02 8.60
C LEU A 122 -12.84 -3.06 8.34
N SER A 123 -12.10 -2.94 7.25
CA SER A 123 -11.03 -3.87 6.88
C SER A 123 -9.65 -3.22 7.07
N PRO A 124 -8.78 -3.75 7.96
CA PRO A 124 -7.52 -3.11 8.35
C PRO A 124 -6.59 -2.76 7.18
N VAL A 125 -6.36 -3.69 6.25
CA VAL A 125 -5.47 -3.45 5.11
C VAL A 125 -5.89 -2.23 4.28
N PHE A 126 -7.20 -2.02 4.10
CA PHE A 126 -7.71 -0.85 3.37
C PHE A 126 -7.74 0.40 4.23
N SER A 127 -8.23 0.26 5.44
CA SER A 127 -8.52 1.38 6.32
C SER A 127 -7.29 1.99 6.98
N VAL A 128 -6.26 1.18 7.25
CA VAL A 128 -5.03 1.61 7.94
C VAL A 128 -3.88 1.68 6.94
N THR A 129 -3.49 0.53 6.38
CA THR A 129 -2.27 0.43 5.55
C THR A 129 -2.40 1.26 4.27
N THR A 130 -3.35 0.91 3.40
CA THR A 130 -3.51 1.63 2.12
C THR A 130 -4.30 2.93 2.25
N GLY A 131 -4.99 3.10 3.37
CA GLY A 131 -5.85 4.24 3.62
C GLY A 131 -5.20 5.40 4.38
N GLY A 132 -3.96 5.24 4.86
CA GLY A 132 -3.32 6.27 5.66
C GLY A 132 -1.81 6.39 5.50
N TRP A 133 -1.12 5.36 5.00
CA TRP A 133 0.32 5.35 4.88
C TRP A 133 0.78 5.82 3.49
N ILE A 134 2.02 6.31 3.43
CA ILE A 134 2.68 6.73 2.18
C ILE A 134 3.12 5.45 1.44
N LEU A 135 2.19 4.87 0.69
CA LEU A 135 2.38 3.64 -0.07
C LEU A 135 1.81 3.78 -1.48
N PRO A 136 2.35 3.04 -2.46
CA PRO A 136 1.83 3.06 -3.84
C PRO A 136 0.38 2.57 -3.94
N ASP A 137 -0.09 1.84 -2.94
CA ASP A 137 -1.44 1.26 -2.88
C ASP A 137 -2.54 2.31 -2.74
N GLY A 138 -2.32 3.41 -2.01
CA GLY A 138 -3.31 4.48 -1.83
C GLY A 138 -3.80 5.07 -3.16
N PRO A 139 -2.94 5.69 -3.97
CA PRO A 139 -3.32 6.23 -5.28
C PRO A 139 -3.72 5.12 -6.26
N LEU A 140 -3.07 3.94 -6.25
CA LEU A 140 -3.48 2.80 -7.08
C LEU A 140 -4.97 2.47 -6.88
N MET A 141 -5.41 2.25 -5.64
CA MET A 141 -6.77 1.84 -5.33
C MET A 141 -7.81 2.89 -5.71
N CYS A 142 -7.47 4.16 -5.52
CA CYS A 142 -8.33 5.27 -5.93
C CYS A 142 -8.53 5.28 -7.45
N PHE A 143 -7.45 5.22 -8.21
CA PHE A 143 -7.53 5.26 -9.67
C PHE A 143 -8.06 3.96 -10.28
N MET A 144 -7.85 2.80 -9.65
CA MET A 144 -8.52 1.56 -10.03
C MET A 144 -10.03 1.66 -9.90
N MET A 145 -10.54 2.16 -8.76
CA MET A 145 -11.97 2.35 -8.58
C MET A 145 -12.56 3.41 -9.51
N ALA A 146 -11.80 4.49 -9.80
CA ALA A 146 -12.21 5.49 -10.79
C ALA A 146 -12.29 4.90 -12.21
N THR A 147 -11.32 4.07 -12.58
CA THR A 147 -11.34 3.32 -13.85
C THR A 147 -12.55 2.41 -13.94
N VAL A 148 -12.83 1.64 -12.89
CA VAL A 148 -13.98 0.74 -12.84
C VAL A 148 -15.30 1.49 -12.91
N LEU A 149 -15.42 2.64 -12.25
CA LEU A 149 -16.61 3.50 -12.38
C LEU A 149 -16.79 3.99 -13.82
N ALA A 150 -15.71 4.43 -14.46
CA ALA A 150 -15.75 4.89 -15.85
C ALA A 150 -16.15 3.75 -16.82
N LEU A 151 -15.57 2.54 -16.63
CA LEU A 151 -15.95 1.35 -17.40
C LEU A 151 -17.41 0.93 -17.15
N ALA A 152 -17.90 1.04 -15.91
CA ALA A 152 -19.30 0.73 -15.60
C ALA A 152 -20.26 1.68 -16.32
N HIS A 153 -19.98 2.98 -16.35
CA HIS A 153 -20.76 3.94 -17.15
C HIS A 153 -20.65 3.65 -18.65
N ALA A 154 -19.45 3.40 -19.17
CA ALA A 154 -19.25 3.16 -20.60
C ALA A 154 -19.93 1.89 -21.12
N LEU A 155 -20.00 0.83 -20.29
CA LEU A 155 -20.37 -0.51 -20.72
C LEU A 155 -21.71 -1.01 -20.19
N LEU A 156 -22.16 -0.50 -19.02
CA LEU A 156 -23.27 -1.10 -18.27
C LEU A 156 -24.39 -0.12 -17.92
N ASP A 157 -24.18 1.19 -18.11
CA ASP A 157 -25.21 2.21 -17.85
C ASP A 157 -26.05 2.46 -19.10
N PRO A 158 -27.33 2.00 -19.15
CA PRO A 158 -28.17 2.17 -20.33
C PRO A 158 -28.62 3.62 -20.55
N ALA A 159 -28.56 4.47 -19.53
CA ALA A 159 -28.92 5.88 -19.61
C ALA A 159 -27.78 6.76 -20.12
N GLU A 160 -26.54 6.23 -20.17
CA GLU A 160 -25.36 7.01 -20.50
C GLU A 160 -25.25 7.29 -22.01
N ARG A 161 -25.12 8.57 -22.35
CA ARG A 161 -24.95 9.05 -23.74
C ARG A 161 -23.53 9.44 -24.10
N ARG A 162 -22.66 9.60 -23.10
CA ARG A 162 -21.27 10.07 -23.26
C ARG A 162 -20.25 8.94 -23.13
N THR A 163 -20.57 7.77 -23.69
CA THR A 163 -19.72 6.56 -23.56
C THR A 163 -18.28 6.79 -23.99
N GLY A 164 -18.05 7.62 -25.04
CA GLY A 164 -16.69 7.99 -25.48
C GLY A 164 -15.90 8.76 -24.42
N ALA A 165 -16.53 9.69 -23.70
CA ALA A 165 -15.88 10.42 -22.61
C ALA A 165 -15.51 9.49 -21.43
N TRP A 166 -16.36 8.51 -21.13
CA TRP A 166 -16.06 7.52 -20.11
C TRP A 166 -14.92 6.59 -20.49
N TRP A 167 -14.80 6.23 -21.77
CA TRP A 167 -13.62 5.48 -22.24
C TRP A 167 -12.34 6.30 -22.12
N LEU A 168 -12.36 7.61 -22.43
CA LEU A 168 -11.20 8.49 -22.22
C LEU A 168 -10.86 8.59 -20.72
N ALA A 169 -11.86 8.77 -19.85
CA ALA A 169 -11.67 8.78 -18.41
C ALA A 169 -11.06 7.46 -17.90
N ALA A 170 -11.55 6.31 -18.39
CA ALA A 170 -10.98 5.00 -18.07
C ALA A 170 -9.51 4.90 -18.47
N GLY A 171 -9.14 5.42 -19.65
CA GLY A 171 -7.74 5.50 -20.12
C GLY A 171 -6.87 6.35 -19.18
N VAL A 172 -7.32 7.56 -18.84
CA VAL A 172 -6.59 8.49 -17.96
C VAL A 172 -6.43 7.91 -16.55
N PHE A 173 -7.50 7.38 -15.96
CA PHE A 173 -7.41 6.79 -14.62
C PHE A 173 -6.57 5.52 -14.60
N SER A 174 -6.61 4.70 -15.67
CA SER A 174 -5.69 3.56 -15.82
C SER A 174 -4.23 4.00 -15.91
N ALA A 175 -3.93 5.10 -16.62
CA ALA A 175 -2.59 5.68 -16.68
C ALA A 175 -2.09 6.09 -15.29
N LEU A 176 -2.92 6.80 -14.51
CA LEU A 176 -2.60 7.22 -13.15
C LEU A 176 -2.44 6.03 -12.20
N ALA A 177 -3.26 4.98 -12.36
CA ALA A 177 -3.10 3.73 -11.62
C ALA A 177 -1.77 3.03 -11.97
N MET A 178 -1.39 2.99 -13.25
CA MET A 178 -0.12 2.42 -13.71
C MET A 178 1.10 3.23 -13.23
N LEU A 179 0.98 4.55 -13.15
CA LEU A 179 1.99 5.41 -12.54
C LEU A 179 2.10 5.22 -11.01
N SER A 180 1.10 4.60 -10.38
CA SER A 180 1.12 4.29 -8.94
C SER A 180 1.76 2.96 -8.63
N LYS A 181 1.35 1.87 -9.31
CA LYS A 181 1.85 0.51 -9.05
C LYS A 181 1.64 -0.40 -10.26
N TYR A 182 2.56 -1.32 -10.50
CA TYR A 182 2.51 -2.28 -11.62
C TYR A 182 1.24 -3.16 -11.61
N HIS A 183 0.59 -3.35 -10.47
CA HIS A 183 -0.69 -4.06 -10.34
C HIS A 183 -1.80 -3.50 -11.24
N ALA A 184 -1.72 -2.25 -11.65
CA ALA A 184 -2.70 -1.61 -12.53
C ALA A 184 -2.82 -2.27 -13.91
N VAL A 185 -1.85 -3.09 -14.33
CA VAL A 185 -1.93 -3.88 -15.58
C VAL A 185 -3.17 -4.77 -15.61
N PHE A 186 -3.64 -5.23 -14.44
CA PHE A 186 -4.85 -6.05 -14.33
C PHE A 186 -6.14 -5.32 -14.69
N LEU A 187 -6.15 -3.98 -14.69
CA LEU A 187 -7.28 -3.20 -15.24
C LEU A 187 -7.45 -3.47 -16.72
N LEU A 188 -6.36 -3.43 -17.49
CA LEU A 188 -6.41 -3.68 -18.93
C LEU A 188 -6.70 -5.15 -19.21
N ALA A 189 -5.99 -6.06 -18.55
CA ALA A 189 -6.18 -7.50 -18.72
C ALA A 189 -7.59 -7.95 -18.34
N GLY A 190 -8.11 -7.52 -17.20
CA GLY A 190 -9.45 -7.84 -16.74
C GLY A 190 -10.55 -7.22 -17.61
N THR A 191 -10.35 -5.98 -18.09
CA THR A 191 -11.28 -5.35 -19.05
C THR A 191 -11.29 -6.10 -20.38
N ALA A 192 -10.12 -6.49 -20.89
CA ALA A 192 -10.01 -7.31 -22.11
C ALA A 192 -10.72 -8.66 -21.93
N LEU A 193 -10.49 -9.34 -20.79
CA LEU A 193 -11.18 -10.59 -20.46
C LEU A 193 -12.70 -10.41 -20.44
N PHE A 194 -13.19 -9.35 -19.81
CA PHE A 194 -14.61 -9.01 -19.79
C PHE A 194 -15.17 -8.83 -21.22
N LEU A 195 -14.53 -8.00 -22.03
CA LEU A 195 -14.99 -7.71 -23.39
C LEU A 195 -14.95 -8.95 -24.30
N VAL A 196 -13.97 -9.83 -24.14
CA VAL A 196 -13.86 -11.07 -24.94
C VAL A 196 -14.94 -12.08 -24.53
N THR A 197 -15.26 -12.16 -23.25
CA THR A 197 -16.16 -13.20 -22.70
C THR A 197 -17.62 -12.77 -22.64
N ASP A 198 -17.93 -11.46 -22.67
CA ASP A 198 -19.31 -10.97 -22.72
C ASP A 198 -19.79 -10.84 -24.17
N PRO A 199 -20.79 -11.65 -24.62
CA PRO A 199 -21.22 -11.68 -26.01
C PRO A 199 -21.81 -10.36 -26.52
N GLU A 200 -22.50 -9.59 -25.66
CA GLU A 200 -23.13 -8.32 -26.04
C GLU A 200 -22.09 -7.19 -26.12
N ARG A 201 -21.09 -7.22 -25.25
CA ARG A 201 -20.09 -6.13 -25.13
C ARG A 201 -18.85 -6.37 -25.96
N ARG A 202 -18.69 -7.55 -26.54
CA ARG A 202 -17.60 -7.88 -27.48
C ARG A 202 -17.54 -6.93 -28.68
N ILE A 203 -18.65 -6.31 -29.05
CA ILE A 203 -18.72 -5.30 -30.12
C ILE A 203 -17.78 -4.11 -29.89
N TRP A 204 -17.46 -3.78 -28.63
CA TRP A 204 -16.53 -2.72 -28.29
C TRP A 204 -15.10 -2.99 -28.79
N LEU A 205 -14.69 -4.24 -28.93
CA LEU A 205 -13.36 -4.59 -29.50
C LEU A 205 -13.19 -4.13 -30.96
N ARG A 206 -14.31 -3.87 -31.66
CA ARG A 206 -14.33 -3.33 -33.04
C ARG A 206 -14.44 -1.81 -33.08
N ARG A 207 -14.59 -1.14 -31.94
CA ARG A 207 -14.73 0.32 -31.84
C ARG A 207 -13.40 0.96 -31.43
N PRO A 208 -13.07 2.19 -31.85
CA PRO A 208 -11.79 2.83 -31.52
C PRO A 208 -11.67 3.21 -30.04
N ALA A 209 -12.76 3.50 -29.33
CA ALA A 209 -12.73 4.08 -28.00
C ALA A 209 -11.96 3.24 -26.95
N PRO A 210 -12.12 1.90 -26.84
CA PRO A 210 -11.30 1.08 -25.93
C PRO A 210 -9.81 1.12 -26.28
N TRP A 211 -9.47 1.12 -27.57
CA TRP A 211 -8.08 1.15 -28.02
C TRP A 211 -7.41 2.49 -27.75
N ILE A 212 -8.16 3.60 -27.88
CA ILE A 212 -7.69 4.93 -27.46
C ILE A 212 -7.44 4.94 -25.94
N ALA A 213 -8.35 4.37 -25.15
CA ALA A 213 -8.17 4.25 -23.70
C ALA A 213 -6.92 3.43 -23.35
N VAL A 214 -6.68 2.31 -24.02
CA VAL A 214 -5.44 1.50 -23.88
C VAL A 214 -4.22 2.31 -24.26
N ALA A 215 -4.25 3.03 -25.38
CA ALA A 215 -3.13 3.86 -25.80
C ALA A 215 -2.79 4.97 -24.79
N ILE A 216 -3.81 5.62 -24.19
CA ILE A 216 -3.62 6.61 -23.13
C ILE A 216 -3.01 5.95 -21.89
N ALA A 217 -3.53 4.79 -21.47
CA ALA A 217 -3.03 4.06 -20.30
C ALA A 217 -1.55 3.67 -20.49
N LEU A 218 -1.18 3.16 -21.66
CA LEU A 218 0.21 2.78 -21.98
C LEU A 218 1.11 4.00 -22.13
N ALA A 219 0.62 5.10 -22.69
CA ALA A 219 1.37 6.36 -22.77
C ALA A 219 1.72 6.89 -21.37
N GLY A 220 0.84 6.68 -20.37
CA GLY A 220 1.12 7.01 -18.98
C GLY A 220 2.33 6.26 -18.40
N LEU A 221 2.72 5.12 -18.94
CA LEU A 221 3.92 4.39 -18.54
C LEU A 221 5.23 4.95 -19.15
N ALA A 222 5.16 5.93 -20.04
CA ALA A 222 6.36 6.45 -20.70
C ALA A 222 7.50 6.84 -19.72
N PRO A 223 7.25 7.56 -18.60
CA PRO A 223 8.31 7.87 -17.65
C PRO A 223 8.98 6.61 -17.08
N VAL A 224 8.19 5.58 -16.76
CA VAL A 224 8.67 4.30 -16.21
C VAL A 224 9.52 3.56 -17.24
N VAL A 225 9.07 3.48 -18.50
CA VAL A 225 9.76 2.78 -19.58
C VAL A 225 11.08 3.48 -19.92
N LEU A 226 11.06 4.80 -20.05
CA LEU A 226 12.25 5.59 -20.36
C LEU A 226 13.31 5.48 -19.26
N TRP A 227 12.89 5.59 -18.00
CA TRP A 227 13.80 5.44 -16.87
C TRP A 227 14.40 4.02 -16.83
N ASN A 228 13.59 2.98 -16.97
CA ASN A 228 14.06 1.60 -16.97
C ASN A 228 15.00 1.29 -18.14
N ALA A 229 14.73 1.83 -19.32
CA ALA A 229 15.62 1.70 -20.48
C ALA A 229 17.02 2.30 -20.20
N ALA A 230 17.08 3.45 -19.52
CA ALA A 230 18.33 4.08 -19.10
C ALA A 230 19.03 3.33 -17.95
N HIS A 231 18.31 2.52 -17.17
CA HIS A 231 18.82 1.80 -15.99
C HIS A 231 18.78 0.27 -16.18
N HIS A 232 19.03 -0.22 -17.39
CA HIS A 232 19.15 -1.65 -17.71
C HIS A 232 17.94 -2.51 -17.30
N TRP A 233 16.73 -1.94 -17.33
CA TRP A 233 15.47 -2.63 -17.00
C TRP A 233 15.41 -3.19 -15.57
N VAL A 234 16.11 -2.57 -14.64
CA VAL A 234 16.33 -3.07 -13.29
C VAL A 234 15.05 -3.29 -12.50
N SER A 235 14.05 -2.38 -12.62
CA SER A 235 12.76 -2.54 -11.91
C SER A 235 12.00 -3.78 -12.39
N PHE A 236 11.98 -4.01 -13.71
CA PHE A 236 11.28 -5.18 -14.27
C PHE A 236 12.00 -6.48 -13.96
N ARG A 237 13.35 -6.49 -13.95
CA ARG A 237 14.14 -7.66 -13.52
C ARG A 237 13.88 -7.98 -12.04
N PHE A 238 13.89 -6.96 -11.18
CA PHE A 238 13.59 -7.11 -9.76
C PHE A 238 12.18 -7.67 -9.51
N GLN A 239 11.16 -7.13 -10.18
CA GLN A 239 9.78 -7.62 -10.02
C GLN A 239 9.60 -9.02 -10.61
N GLY A 240 10.21 -9.33 -11.75
CA GLY A 240 10.16 -10.65 -12.39
C GLY A 240 10.84 -11.75 -11.59
N GLY A 241 11.97 -11.45 -10.95
CA GLY A 241 12.72 -12.39 -10.12
C GLY A 241 11.95 -12.92 -8.89
N ARG A 242 10.94 -12.19 -8.44
CA ARG A 242 10.07 -12.61 -7.32
C ARG A 242 9.12 -13.77 -7.64
N ALA A 243 8.97 -14.14 -8.90
CA ALA A 243 8.00 -15.14 -9.36
C ALA A 243 8.58 -16.53 -9.65
N SER A 244 9.87 -16.79 -9.35
CA SER A 244 10.53 -18.06 -9.69
C SER A 244 10.11 -19.19 -8.74
N PRO A 245 9.35 -20.22 -9.20
CA PRO A 245 8.89 -21.29 -8.32
C PRO A 245 10.03 -22.25 -7.96
N ALA A 246 10.08 -22.66 -6.69
CA ALA A 246 11.09 -23.58 -6.13
C ALA A 246 10.47 -24.93 -5.68
N GLY A 247 9.40 -25.40 -6.29
CA GLY A 247 8.71 -26.65 -5.93
C GLY A 247 7.21 -26.45 -5.66
N VAL A 248 6.57 -27.42 -5.00
CA VAL A 248 5.16 -27.34 -4.57
C VAL A 248 5.06 -27.33 -3.05
N HIS A 249 4.60 -26.24 -2.49
CA HIS A 249 4.55 -26.00 -1.03
C HIS A 249 3.12 -25.67 -0.56
N PRO A 250 2.24 -26.65 -0.32
CA PRO A 250 0.84 -26.41 0.08
C PRO A 250 0.70 -25.61 1.38
N LEU A 251 1.61 -25.80 2.33
CA LEU A 251 1.60 -25.05 3.60
C LEU A 251 1.88 -23.56 3.40
N ALA A 252 2.71 -23.19 2.43
CA ALA A 252 2.96 -21.79 2.10
C ALA A 252 1.72 -21.14 1.48
N LEU A 253 0.94 -21.86 0.67
CA LEU A 253 -0.37 -21.39 0.20
C LEU A 253 -1.34 -21.17 1.36
N LEU A 254 -1.44 -22.10 2.30
CA LEU A 254 -2.31 -21.95 3.49
C LEU A 254 -1.88 -20.76 4.35
N ALA A 255 -0.56 -20.55 4.52
CA ALA A 255 -0.02 -19.39 5.22
C ALA A 255 -0.36 -18.08 4.51
N SER A 256 -0.24 -18.04 3.16
CA SER A 256 -0.65 -16.88 2.35
C SER A 256 -2.14 -16.57 2.51
N LEU A 257 -3.01 -17.58 2.36
CA LEU A 257 -4.46 -17.40 2.54
C LEU A 257 -4.81 -16.96 3.97
N GLY A 258 -4.13 -17.52 4.98
CA GLY A 258 -4.27 -17.10 6.38
C GLY A 258 -3.84 -15.65 6.61
N GLY A 259 -2.74 -15.24 5.98
CA GLY A 259 -2.26 -13.85 5.99
C GLY A 259 -3.27 -12.90 5.35
N GLN A 260 -3.76 -13.21 4.15
CA GLN A 260 -4.81 -12.42 3.47
C GLN A 260 -6.07 -12.29 4.34
N ALA A 261 -6.53 -13.41 4.92
CA ALA A 261 -7.66 -13.41 5.84
C ALA A 261 -7.40 -12.54 7.08
N GLY A 262 -6.19 -12.59 7.65
CA GLY A 262 -5.80 -11.76 8.80
C GLY A 262 -5.81 -10.25 8.47
N TYR A 263 -5.25 -9.86 7.32
CA TYR A 263 -5.16 -8.46 6.89
C TYR A 263 -6.53 -7.85 6.51
N VAL A 264 -7.45 -8.66 5.98
CA VAL A 264 -8.82 -8.23 5.61
C VAL A 264 -9.80 -8.39 6.78
N LEU A 265 -9.51 -9.22 7.73
CA LEU A 265 -10.33 -9.86 8.77
C LEU A 265 -11.08 -11.09 8.24
N PRO A 266 -10.94 -12.27 8.90
CA PRO A 266 -11.46 -13.54 8.38
C PRO A 266 -12.97 -13.52 8.08
N TRP A 267 -13.74 -12.85 8.92
CA TRP A 267 -15.20 -12.75 8.78
C TRP A 267 -15.66 -11.73 7.74
N ILE A 268 -14.75 -10.95 7.13
CA ILE A 268 -14.99 -10.12 5.93
C ILE A 268 -14.39 -10.82 4.71
N TRP A 269 -13.20 -11.41 4.85
CA TRP A 269 -12.48 -12.08 3.76
C TRP A 269 -13.25 -13.29 3.22
N VAL A 270 -13.78 -14.17 4.10
CA VAL A 270 -14.57 -15.33 3.67
C VAL A 270 -15.80 -14.92 2.84
N PRO A 271 -16.64 -13.95 3.27
CA PRO A 271 -17.70 -13.42 2.40
C PRO A 271 -17.22 -12.81 1.08
N LEU A 272 -16.06 -12.13 1.04
CA LEU A 272 -15.48 -11.63 -0.21
C LEU A 272 -15.13 -12.78 -1.17
N VAL A 273 -14.50 -13.84 -0.67
CA VAL A 273 -14.21 -15.04 -1.47
C VAL A 273 -15.50 -15.70 -1.97
N VAL A 274 -16.53 -15.80 -1.12
CA VAL A 274 -17.83 -16.37 -1.51
C VAL A 274 -18.50 -15.57 -2.62
N VAL A 275 -18.50 -14.25 -2.55
CA VAL A 275 -19.10 -13.42 -3.64
C VAL A 275 -18.26 -13.48 -4.91
N TRP A 276 -16.93 -13.56 -4.82
CA TRP A 276 -16.04 -13.75 -5.95
C TRP A 276 -16.29 -15.08 -6.66
N VAL A 277 -16.29 -16.21 -5.94
CA VAL A 277 -16.60 -17.55 -6.48
C VAL A 277 -18.02 -17.59 -7.04
N GLY A 278 -18.98 -16.92 -6.38
CA GLY A 278 -20.35 -16.79 -6.90
C GLY A 278 -20.42 -16.01 -8.22
N ALA A 279 -19.59 -14.98 -8.40
CA ALA A 279 -19.50 -14.23 -9.66
C ALA A 279 -18.84 -15.08 -10.76
N LEU A 280 -17.76 -15.80 -10.45
CA LEU A 280 -17.11 -16.73 -11.37
C LEU A 280 -18.09 -17.80 -11.89
N ARG A 281 -18.90 -18.38 -11.02
CA ARG A 281 -19.89 -19.42 -11.40
C ARG A 281 -21.02 -18.87 -12.29
N ARG A 282 -21.41 -17.60 -12.13
CA ARG A 282 -22.43 -16.96 -12.97
C ARG A 282 -21.87 -16.54 -14.33
N GLY A 283 -20.59 -16.15 -14.34
CA GLY A 283 -19.92 -15.69 -15.56
C GLY A 283 -20.64 -14.51 -16.22
N PRO A 284 -20.60 -14.40 -17.55
CA PRO A 284 -21.17 -13.29 -18.32
C PRO A 284 -22.69 -13.13 -18.23
N ARG A 285 -23.43 -14.10 -17.62
CA ARG A 285 -24.88 -13.99 -17.40
C ARG A 285 -25.28 -12.83 -16.50
N ASP A 286 -24.34 -12.32 -15.71
CA ASP A 286 -24.50 -11.14 -14.85
C ASP A 286 -23.32 -10.20 -15.14
N PRO A 287 -23.45 -9.30 -16.14
CA PRO A 287 -22.33 -8.52 -16.61
C PRO A 287 -21.80 -7.54 -15.57
N ALA A 288 -22.64 -7.04 -14.65
CA ALA A 288 -22.18 -6.16 -13.56
C ALA A 288 -21.24 -6.89 -12.60
N ARG A 289 -21.59 -8.11 -12.18
CA ARG A 289 -20.70 -8.93 -11.36
C ARG A 289 -19.50 -9.43 -12.14
N TRP A 290 -19.67 -9.74 -13.43
CA TRP A 290 -18.63 -10.28 -14.26
C TRP A 290 -17.51 -9.28 -14.53
N LEU A 291 -17.84 -7.99 -14.78
CA LEU A 291 -16.84 -6.94 -14.95
C LEU A 291 -15.91 -6.83 -13.72
N LEU A 292 -16.50 -6.73 -12.52
CA LEU A 292 -15.74 -6.66 -11.28
C LEU A 292 -14.91 -7.92 -11.05
N CYS A 293 -15.47 -9.09 -11.34
CA CYS A 293 -14.81 -10.38 -11.20
C CYS A 293 -13.60 -10.53 -12.13
N CYS A 294 -13.73 -10.16 -13.40
CA CYS A 294 -12.65 -10.23 -14.39
C CYS A 294 -11.44 -9.40 -13.95
N ILE A 295 -11.66 -8.19 -13.46
CA ILE A 295 -10.57 -7.31 -13.03
C ILE A 295 -9.99 -7.78 -11.68
N ALA A 296 -10.84 -8.19 -10.74
CA ALA A 296 -10.43 -8.65 -9.41
C ALA A 296 -9.59 -9.95 -9.45
N SER A 297 -9.90 -10.84 -10.39
CA SER A 297 -9.25 -12.15 -10.47
C SER A 297 -7.75 -12.08 -10.78
N GLY A 298 -7.32 -11.06 -11.55
CA GLY A 298 -5.91 -10.87 -11.88
C GLY A 298 -5.02 -10.77 -10.63
N PRO A 299 -5.17 -9.73 -9.79
CA PRO A 299 -4.38 -9.60 -8.57
C PRO A 299 -4.53 -10.79 -7.62
N ILE A 300 -5.75 -11.28 -7.39
CA ILE A 300 -5.99 -12.39 -6.46
C ILE A 300 -5.25 -13.64 -6.90
N ILE A 301 -5.38 -14.04 -8.16
CA ILE A 301 -4.79 -15.30 -8.66
C ILE A 301 -3.28 -15.16 -8.79
N VAL A 302 -2.80 -14.08 -9.44
CA VAL A 302 -1.38 -13.92 -9.78
C VAL A 302 -0.50 -13.77 -8.54
N PHE A 303 -1.00 -13.17 -7.45
CA PHE A 303 -0.21 -13.04 -6.23
C PHE A 303 -0.42 -14.17 -5.22
N THR A 304 -1.53 -14.92 -5.31
CA THR A 304 -1.74 -16.10 -4.46
C THR A 304 -1.03 -17.35 -5.00
N LEU A 305 -1.04 -17.57 -6.32
CA LEU A 305 -0.48 -18.80 -6.92
C LEU A 305 1.04 -19.00 -6.66
N PRO A 306 1.92 -17.97 -6.70
CA PRO A 306 3.34 -18.16 -6.42
C PRO A 306 3.64 -18.70 -5.02
N SER A 307 2.72 -18.55 -4.06
CA SER A 307 2.89 -19.14 -2.74
C SER A 307 2.89 -20.68 -2.78
N LEU A 308 2.23 -21.30 -3.77
CA LEU A 308 2.40 -22.73 -4.04
C LEU A 308 3.83 -23.10 -4.41
N GLY A 309 4.58 -22.19 -5.03
CA GLY A 309 6.00 -22.35 -5.37
C GLY A 309 6.96 -22.10 -4.22
N GLY A 310 6.47 -21.90 -2.99
CA GLY A 310 7.30 -21.65 -1.82
C GLY A 310 7.72 -20.18 -1.63
N HIS A 311 7.25 -19.28 -2.47
CA HIS A 311 7.48 -17.84 -2.35
C HIS A 311 6.23 -17.13 -1.82
N PRO A 312 6.00 -17.07 -0.50
CA PRO A 312 4.88 -16.34 0.05
C PRO A 312 5.08 -14.86 -0.27
N GLY A 313 4.15 -14.31 -1.07
CA GLY A 313 4.04 -12.87 -1.25
C GLY A 313 3.64 -12.18 0.07
N LEU A 314 3.66 -10.85 0.08
CA LEU A 314 3.12 -10.11 1.21
C LEU A 314 1.58 -10.16 1.16
N PRO A 315 0.90 -10.40 2.31
CA PRO A 315 -0.55 -10.63 2.36
C PRO A 315 -1.44 -9.48 1.86
N HIS A 316 -0.86 -8.34 1.51
CA HIS A 316 -1.57 -7.19 0.97
C HIS A 316 -1.47 -7.06 -0.57
N TRP A 317 -0.71 -7.94 -1.25
CA TRP A 317 -0.56 -7.84 -2.71
C TRP A 317 -1.85 -8.14 -3.46
N GLU A 318 -2.71 -8.98 -2.89
CA GLU A 318 -4.04 -9.31 -3.43
C GLU A 318 -5.10 -8.23 -3.14
N ALA A 319 -4.80 -7.30 -2.22
CA ALA A 319 -5.77 -6.28 -1.77
C ALA A 319 -6.41 -5.48 -2.92
N PRO A 320 -5.71 -5.06 -4.00
CA PRO A 320 -6.34 -4.40 -5.13
C PRO A 320 -7.45 -5.23 -5.79
N GLY A 321 -7.31 -6.56 -5.81
CA GLY A 321 -8.37 -7.46 -6.28
C GLY A 321 -9.55 -7.53 -5.31
N TYR A 322 -9.29 -7.65 -4.02
CA TYR A 322 -10.36 -7.66 -3.00
C TYR A 322 -11.12 -6.34 -2.93
N LEU A 323 -10.47 -5.19 -3.16
CA LEU A 323 -11.14 -3.89 -3.24
C LEU A 323 -12.34 -3.92 -4.20
N LEU A 324 -12.17 -4.52 -5.38
CA LEU A 324 -13.18 -4.58 -6.43
C LEU A 324 -14.38 -5.49 -6.06
N LEU A 325 -14.24 -6.31 -5.04
CA LEU A 325 -15.29 -7.19 -4.55
C LEU A 325 -16.19 -6.54 -3.47
N PHE A 326 -15.82 -5.38 -2.90
CA PHE A 326 -16.66 -4.72 -1.88
C PHE A 326 -18.01 -4.26 -2.43
N PRO A 327 -18.17 -3.73 -3.65
CA PRO A 327 -19.49 -3.50 -4.24
C PRO A 327 -20.34 -4.76 -4.33
N LEU A 328 -19.73 -5.92 -4.68
CA LEU A 328 -20.41 -7.22 -4.71
C LEU A 328 -20.82 -7.68 -3.31
N LEU A 329 -19.92 -7.52 -2.34
CA LEU A 329 -20.20 -7.87 -0.95
C LEU A 329 -21.31 -6.98 -0.37
N GLY A 330 -21.30 -5.68 -0.71
CA GLY A 330 -22.37 -4.75 -0.36
C GLY A 330 -23.72 -5.18 -0.92
N ALA A 331 -23.77 -5.60 -2.20
CA ALA A 331 -24.98 -6.13 -2.82
C ALA A 331 -25.49 -7.41 -2.14
N ALA A 332 -24.59 -8.35 -1.85
CA ALA A 332 -24.94 -9.59 -1.15
C ALA A 332 -25.41 -9.31 0.29
N THR A 333 -24.84 -8.31 0.94
CA THR A 333 -25.21 -7.89 2.31
C THR A 333 -26.57 -7.22 2.31
N ALA A 334 -26.86 -6.36 1.32
CA ALA A 334 -28.18 -5.72 1.15
C ALA A 334 -29.29 -6.77 0.94
N ALA A 335 -29.03 -7.77 0.10
CA ALA A 335 -29.96 -8.87 -0.14
C ALA A 335 -30.22 -9.66 1.16
N ARG A 336 -29.15 -10.03 1.89
CA ARG A 336 -29.31 -10.74 3.18
C ARG A 336 -29.95 -9.92 4.28
N TRP A 337 -29.88 -8.61 4.20
CA TRP A 337 -30.60 -7.72 5.13
C TRP A 337 -32.10 -7.87 4.97
N ALA A 338 -32.59 -7.98 3.74
CA ALA A 338 -34.00 -8.19 3.47
C ALA A 338 -34.51 -9.53 4.07
N ASP A 339 -33.65 -10.57 4.08
CA ASP A 339 -33.99 -11.92 4.58
C ASP A 339 -33.77 -12.07 6.11
N GLY A 340 -32.96 -11.23 6.74
CA GLY A 340 -32.58 -11.39 8.13
C GLY A 340 -31.75 -10.23 8.70
N ALA A 341 -32.32 -9.03 8.73
CA ALA A 341 -31.67 -7.79 9.15
C ALA A 341 -30.90 -7.88 10.47
N GLN A 342 -31.40 -8.63 11.47
CA GLN A 342 -30.76 -8.73 12.78
C GLN A 342 -29.41 -9.47 12.73
N ARG A 343 -29.28 -10.51 11.89
CA ARG A 343 -28.01 -11.24 11.73
C ARG A 343 -26.95 -10.36 11.08
N VAL A 344 -27.30 -9.65 10.01
CA VAL A 344 -26.42 -8.74 9.31
C VAL A 344 -25.99 -7.58 10.21
N ARG A 345 -26.94 -6.99 10.96
CA ARG A 345 -26.64 -5.93 11.93
C ARG A 345 -25.65 -6.39 13.01
N ARG A 346 -25.83 -7.60 13.55
CA ARG A 346 -24.90 -8.18 14.55
C ARG A 346 -23.52 -8.40 13.95
N TRP A 347 -23.43 -8.89 12.72
CA TRP A 347 -22.15 -9.07 12.03
C TRP A 347 -21.44 -7.73 11.76
N LEU A 348 -22.15 -6.71 11.29
CA LEU A 348 -21.58 -5.36 11.08
C LEU A 348 -21.12 -4.74 12.42
N LEU A 349 -21.93 -4.85 13.47
CA LEU A 349 -21.58 -4.36 14.80
C LEU A 349 -20.35 -5.09 15.36
N PHE A 350 -20.32 -6.42 15.27
CA PHE A 350 -19.16 -7.21 15.64
C PHE A 350 -17.91 -6.77 14.87
N SER A 351 -18.01 -6.61 13.55
CA SER A 351 -16.91 -6.16 12.72
C SER A 351 -16.40 -4.77 13.13
N ALA A 352 -17.32 -3.84 13.41
CA ALA A 352 -16.97 -2.50 13.85
C ALA A 352 -16.27 -2.49 15.21
N VAL A 353 -16.81 -3.24 16.18
CA VAL A 353 -16.21 -3.35 17.52
C VAL A 353 -14.85 -4.04 17.46
N ALA A 354 -14.75 -5.17 16.76
CA ALA A 354 -13.50 -5.93 16.63
C ALA A 354 -12.41 -5.07 15.92
N PHE A 355 -12.75 -4.40 14.83
CA PHE A 355 -11.83 -3.49 14.14
C PHE A 355 -11.43 -2.32 15.03
N GLY A 356 -12.39 -1.70 15.74
CA GLY A 356 -12.13 -0.60 16.66
C GLY A 356 -11.17 -0.99 17.80
N VAL A 357 -11.37 -2.17 18.38
CA VAL A 357 -10.47 -2.72 19.41
C VAL A 357 -9.08 -2.98 18.84
N LEU A 358 -8.98 -3.64 17.69
CA LEU A 358 -7.69 -3.90 17.03
C LEU A 358 -6.94 -2.60 16.72
N LEU A 359 -7.63 -1.59 16.18
CA LEU A 359 -7.07 -0.29 15.88
C LEU A 359 -6.60 0.43 17.15
N LEU A 360 -7.40 0.42 18.22
CA LEU A 360 -7.04 1.04 19.49
C LEU A 360 -5.82 0.37 20.11
N VAL A 361 -5.78 -0.97 20.13
CA VAL A 361 -4.63 -1.75 20.63
C VAL A 361 -3.37 -1.43 19.81
N ALA A 362 -3.46 -1.48 18.49
CA ALA A 362 -2.30 -1.19 17.62
C ALA A 362 -1.81 0.27 17.78
N ALA A 363 -2.73 1.25 17.80
CA ALA A 363 -2.39 2.66 17.94
C ALA A 363 -1.76 2.97 19.30
N THR A 364 -2.35 2.47 20.39
CA THR A 364 -1.80 2.69 21.73
C THR A 364 -0.49 1.96 21.95
N GLN A 365 -0.32 0.74 21.38
CA GLN A 365 0.98 0.05 21.39
C GLN A 365 2.03 0.83 20.62
N SER A 366 1.72 1.30 19.40
CA SER A 366 2.66 2.11 18.60
C SER A 366 3.08 3.39 19.30
N ALA A 367 2.16 4.04 20.01
CA ALA A 367 2.43 5.28 20.72
C ALA A 367 3.20 5.07 22.02
N THR A 368 2.90 4.01 22.79
CA THR A 368 3.37 3.92 24.20
C THR A 368 4.20 2.67 24.52
N GLY A 369 4.18 1.62 23.69
CA GLY A 369 4.85 0.36 23.98
C GLY A 369 4.32 -0.36 25.23
N TRP A 370 3.02 -0.20 25.54
CA TRP A 370 2.46 -0.72 26.81
C TRP A 370 2.45 -2.24 26.91
N MET A 371 2.35 -2.97 25.78
CA MET A 371 2.28 -4.43 25.80
C MET A 371 3.56 -5.06 26.35
N GLU A 372 4.73 -4.49 26.06
CA GLU A 372 6.02 -4.98 26.57
C GLU A 372 6.12 -4.85 28.11
N ARG A 373 5.42 -3.84 28.66
CA ARG A 373 5.36 -3.62 30.13
C ARG A 373 4.45 -4.64 30.82
N VAL A 374 3.33 -4.99 30.16
CA VAL A 374 2.36 -5.94 30.72
C VAL A 374 2.80 -7.39 30.49
N TRP A 375 3.43 -7.66 29.35
CA TRP A 375 3.92 -8.98 28.96
C TRP A 375 5.36 -8.92 28.46
N PRO A 376 6.38 -8.87 29.36
CA PRO A 376 7.79 -8.73 28.95
C PRO A 376 8.29 -9.82 28.01
N ARG A 377 7.64 -11.01 28.02
CA ARG A 377 7.97 -12.10 27.07
C ARG A 377 7.64 -11.78 25.62
N LEU A 378 6.77 -10.79 25.35
CA LEU A 378 6.54 -10.31 23.98
C LEU A 378 7.71 -9.51 23.44
N ALA A 379 8.41 -8.77 24.30
CA ALA A 379 9.59 -8.00 23.93
C ALA A 379 10.71 -8.87 23.34
N THR A 380 10.83 -10.14 23.81
CA THR A 380 11.84 -11.08 23.31
C THR A 380 11.57 -11.59 21.89
N ARG A 381 10.35 -11.43 21.37
CA ARG A 381 9.94 -11.83 20.01
C ARG A 381 10.00 -10.70 19.01
N GLY A 382 10.35 -9.50 19.46
CA GLY A 382 10.33 -8.27 18.67
C GLY A 382 8.93 -7.63 18.61
N ASP A 383 8.89 -6.32 18.74
CA ASP A 383 7.66 -5.52 18.59
C ASP A 383 7.58 -4.95 17.17
N PRO A 384 6.61 -5.39 16.33
CA PRO A 384 6.49 -4.88 14.97
C PRO A 384 6.14 -3.38 14.92
N THR A 385 5.62 -2.80 16.00
CA THR A 385 5.30 -1.36 16.05
C THR A 385 6.54 -0.48 16.19
N LEU A 386 7.72 -1.06 16.48
CA LEU A 386 9.02 -0.36 16.43
C LEU A 386 9.39 0.11 15.01
N GLU A 387 8.80 -0.47 13.97
CA GLU A 387 8.95 0.03 12.61
C GLU A 387 8.41 1.45 12.43
N MET A 388 7.44 1.85 13.27
CA MET A 388 6.86 3.20 13.30
C MET A 388 7.59 4.16 14.24
N LEU A 389 8.66 3.71 14.93
CA LEU A 389 9.38 4.53 15.89
C LEU A 389 10.04 5.72 15.18
N ASP A 390 9.93 6.90 15.75
CA ASP A 390 10.64 8.08 15.26
C ASP A 390 12.15 7.98 15.60
N TRP A 391 13.00 8.35 14.63
CA TRP A 391 14.45 8.34 14.78
C TRP A 391 15.03 9.76 14.99
N SER A 392 14.24 10.73 15.41
CA SER A 392 14.69 12.12 15.67
C SER A 392 15.79 12.19 16.71
N ASP A 393 15.83 11.28 17.70
CA ASP A 393 16.91 11.17 18.68
C ASP A 393 18.28 10.95 18.01
N LEU A 394 18.35 10.30 16.85
CA LEU A 394 19.57 10.12 16.06
C LEU A 394 20.13 11.48 15.62
N ARG A 395 19.29 12.36 15.07
CA ARG A 395 19.73 13.69 14.65
C ARG A 395 20.29 14.49 15.82
N GLY A 396 19.59 14.50 16.97
CA GLY A 396 20.05 15.16 18.18
C GLY A 396 21.39 14.62 18.69
N ALA A 397 21.56 13.30 18.66
CA ALA A 397 22.78 12.64 19.09
C ALA A 397 24.00 12.94 18.20
N LEU A 398 23.82 13.03 16.88
CA LEU A 398 24.89 13.39 15.94
C LEU A 398 25.22 14.89 16.04
N ALA A 399 24.22 15.76 16.19
CA ALA A 399 24.42 17.19 16.40
C ALA A 399 25.22 17.48 17.67
N ALA A 400 24.87 16.85 18.80
CA ALA A 400 25.58 16.98 20.08
C ALA A 400 27.06 16.54 20.02
N ARG A 401 27.42 15.70 19.03
CA ARG A 401 28.79 15.28 18.78
C ARG A 401 29.52 16.14 17.74
N GLY A 402 28.86 17.18 17.20
CA GLY A 402 29.41 18.03 16.14
C GLY A 402 29.66 17.27 14.82
N LEU A 403 28.89 16.22 14.57
CA LEU A 403 29.07 15.37 13.38
C LEU A 403 28.25 15.85 12.18
N LEU A 404 27.16 16.57 12.41
CA LEU A 404 26.29 17.06 11.30
C LEU A 404 26.93 18.20 10.51
N ASP A 405 27.80 18.99 11.14
CA ASP A 405 28.43 20.18 10.54
C ASP A 405 29.81 19.88 9.92
N ARG A 406 30.23 18.59 9.90
CA ARG A 406 31.53 18.21 9.33
C ARG A 406 31.43 18.14 7.81
N PRO A 407 32.24 18.95 7.07
CA PRO A 407 32.31 18.86 5.61
C PRO A 407 32.73 17.46 5.15
N GLY A 408 32.03 16.92 4.14
CA GLY A 408 32.34 15.63 3.56
C GLY A 408 31.91 14.41 4.39
N LEU A 409 31.33 14.58 5.58
CA LEU A 409 30.80 13.47 6.35
C LEU A 409 29.48 12.98 5.74
N PHE A 410 29.35 11.66 5.58
CA PHE A 410 28.09 11.03 5.21
C PHE A 410 27.65 10.02 6.27
N VAL A 411 26.38 9.63 6.22
CA VAL A 411 25.83 8.57 7.06
C VAL A 411 25.63 7.32 6.23
N ALA A 412 25.95 6.16 6.78
CA ALA A 412 25.76 4.87 6.14
C ALA A 412 24.90 3.94 6.98
N ALA A 413 24.15 3.07 6.32
CA ALA A 413 23.37 2.03 6.98
C ALA A 413 23.48 0.68 6.25
N PRO A 414 23.38 -0.47 6.98
CA PRO A 414 23.56 -1.80 6.42
C PRO A 414 22.32 -2.36 5.69
N GLY A 415 21.26 -1.56 5.57
CA GLY A 415 20.05 -1.97 4.87
C GLY A 415 19.18 -0.78 4.48
N TRP A 416 18.43 -0.91 3.39
CA TRP A 416 17.58 0.14 2.84
C TRP A 416 16.56 0.68 3.84
N SER A 417 16.03 -0.19 4.70
CA SER A 417 15.06 0.17 5.74
C SER A 417 15.66 1.11 6.80
N GLN A 418 16.88 0.80 7.25
CA GLN A 418 17.61 1.64 8.20
C GLN A 418 18.09 2.93 7.53
N ALA A 419 18.58 2.86 6.29
CA ALA A 419 18.94 4.04 5.50
C ALA A 419 17.74 4.96 5.31
N GLY A 420 16.54 4.43 5.03
CA GLY A 420 15.31 5.21 4.91
C GLY A 420 14.94 5.94 6.19
N LYS A 421 14.98 5.26 7.33
CA LYS A 421 14.72 5.85 8.65
C LYS A 421 15.75 6.93 9.00
N ALA A 422 17.04 6.65 8.80
CA ALA A 422 18.12 7.61 9.06
C ALA A 422 18.01 8.84 8.15
N ALA A 423 17.83 8.64 6.84
CA ALA A 423 17.70 9.74 5.87
C ALA A 423 16.48 10.63 6.14
N TYR A 424 15.34 10.02 6.53
CA TYR A 424 14.19 10.81 6.94
C TYR A 424 14.46 11.65 8.19
N ALA A 425 15.04 11.05 9.24
CA ALA A 425 15.32 11.70 10.52
C ALA A 425 16.39 12.81 10.40
N LEU A 426 17.41 12.58 9.57
CA LEU A 426 18.52 13.52 9.40
C LEU A 426 18.21 14.68 8.44
N GLY A 427 17.17 14.54 7.62
CA GLY A 427 16.80 15.60 6.68
C GLY A 427 17.63 15.56 5.38
N PRO A 428 17.35 16.48 4.42
CA PRO A 428 17.94 16.47 3.09
C PRO A 428 19.42 16.89 3.05
N GLU A 429 19.89 17.60 4.06
CA GLU A 429 21.25 18.15 4.09
C GLU A 429 22.33 17.12 4.39
N VAL A 430 21.96 15.97 4.96
CA VAL A 430 22.90 14.90 5.32
C VAL A 430 22.81 13.78 4.30
N PRO A 431 23.87 13.52 3.51
CA PRO A 431 23.90 12.40 2.59
C PRO A 431 23.80 11.07 3.34
N VAL A 432 22.92 10.17 2.89
CA VAL A 432 22.77 8.84 3.47
C VAL A 432 22.94 7.78 2.39
N LEU A 433 23.89 6.88 2.58
CA LEU A 433 24.16 5.76 1.71
C LEU A 433 23.67 4.44 2.33
N CYS A 434 23.11 3.57 1.50
CA CYS A 434 22.86 2.19 1.90
C CYS A 434 24.04 1.31 1.44
N LEU A 435 24.93 0.97 2.35
CA LEU A 435 26.06 0.10 2.08
C LEU A 435 25.64 -1.36 2.25
N CYS A 436 24.85 -1.87 1.33
CA CYS A 436 24.36 -3.24 1.33
C CYS A 436 24.24 -3.79 -0.10
N THR A 437 24.10 -5.11 -0.22
CA THR A 437 24.03 -5.76 -1.54
C THR A 437 22.76 -5.40 -2.32
N ALA A 438 21.66 -5.10 -1.63
CA ALA A 438 20.36 -4.74 -2.23
C ALA A 438 19.87 -3.37 -1.71
N PRO A 439 20.48 -2.26 -2.14
CA PRO A 439 20.20 -0.91 -1.61
C PRO A 439 18.88 -0.33 -2.10
N HIS A 440 18.15 -0.99 -2.98
CA HIS A 440 16.95 -0.48 -3.62
C HIS A 440 17.21 0.87 -4.31
N GLN A 441 16.31 1.86 -4.19
CA GLN A 441 16.51 3.17 -4.81
C GLN A 441 17.74 3.92 -4.28
N PHE A 442 18.25 3.62 -3.07
CA PHE A 442 19.47 4.27 -2.57
C PHE A 442 20.69 4.02 -3.47
N GLY A 443 20.70 2.93 -4.23
CA GLY A 443 21.76 2.67 -5.23
C GLY A 443 21.73 3.62 -6.44
N TYR A 444 20.71 4.49 -6.54
CA TYR A 444 20.49 5.45 -7.64
C TYR A 444 20.36 6.89 -7.15
N VAL A 445 20.45 7.14 -5.84
CA VAL A 445 20.36 8.48 -5.24
C VAL A 445 21.73 9.17 -5.25
N HIS A 446 22.77 8.43 -4.87
CA HIS A 446 24.15 8.92 -4.80
C HIS A 446 25.08 7.88 -5.42
N ASP A 447 26.10 8.34 -6.16
CA ASP A 447 27.20 7.47 -6.54
C ASP A 447 28.15 7.33 -5.35
N GLN A 448 28.47 6.09 -4.95
CA GLN A 448 29.39 5.82 -3.85
C GLN A 448 30.81 6.36 -4.13
N SER A 449 31.19 6.47 -5.40
CA SER A 449 32.52 6.99 -5.80
C SER A 449 32.70 8.47 -5.43
N ASP A 450 31.63 9.26 -5.33
CA ASP A 450 31.70 10.66 -4.90
C ASP A 450 32.10 10.82 -3.43
N PHE A 451 32.04 9.74 -2.66
CA PHE A 451 32.35 9.71 -1.22
C PHE A 451 33.68 9.04 -0.89
N LEU A 452 34.48 8.65 -1.88
CA LEU A 452 35.81 8.11 -1.63
C LEU A 452 36.71 9.15 -0.96
N GLY A 453 37.47 8.72 0.06
CA GLY A 453 38.26 9.62 0.90
C GLY A 453 37.49 10.34 2.00
N HIS A 454 36.17 10.19 2.05
CA HIS A 454 35.34 10.82 3.06
C HIS A 454 35.13 9.92 4.29
N ASP A 455 34.87 10.55 5.42
CA ASP A 455 34.50 9.85 6.66
C ASP A 455 32.99 9.58 6.70
N ALA A 456 32.60 8.51 7.41
CA ALA A 456 31.21 8.15 7.57
C ALA A 456 30.81 7.93 9.05
N VAL A 457 29.52 8.11 9.34
CA VAL A 457 28.89 7.53 10.52
C VAL A 457 28.03 6.36 10.08
N ILE A 458 28.39 5.15 10.51
CA ILE A 458 27.59 3.96 10.24
C ILE A 458 26.59 3.76 11.37
N VAL A 459 25.29 3.68 11.00
CA VAL A 459 24.18 3.51 11.94
C VAL A 459 23.62 2.11 11.79
N ASP A 460 23.69 1.31 12.86
CA ASP A 460 23.24 -0.08 12.85
C ASP A 460 22.18 -0.32 13.93
N ARG A 461 21.03 -0.84 13.50
CA ARG A 461 19.94 -1.27 14.36
C ARG A 461 20.21 -2.70 14.83
N THR A 462 20.81 -2.88 15.98
CA THR A 462 21.14 -4.21 16.52
C THR A 462 20.65 -4.38 17.94
N GLN A 463 20.16 -5.58 18.25
CA GLN A 463 19.82 -5.98 19.63
C GLN A 463 21.00 -6.65 20.37
N GLY A 464 22.17 -6.76 19.73
CA GLY A 464 23.35 -7.43 20.28
C GLY A 464 24.65 -6.76 19.85
N ARG A 465 25.69 -7.56 19.65
CA ARG A 465 26.95 -7.09 19.07
C ARG A 465 26.74 -6.77 17.59
N SER A 466 27.07 -5.55 17.19
CA SER A 466 27.01 -5.14 15.79
C SER A 466 28.12 -5.82 14.99
N ALA A 467 27.79 -6.25 13.79
CA ALA A 467 28.73 -6.82 12.83
C ALA A 467 29.38 -5.73 11.93
N VAL A 468 29.19 -4.44 12.21
CA VAL A 468 29.73 -3.34 11.41
C VAL A 468 31.25 -3.43 11.22
N PRO A 469 32.08 -3.66 12.25
CA PRO A 469 33.52 -3.76 12.04
C PRO A 469 33.92 -4.90 11.10
N GLU A 470 33.28 -6.06 11.22
CA GLU A 470 33.53 -7.23 10.39
C GLU A 470 33.06 -7.06 8.95
N LEU A 471 31.91 -6.40 8.75
CA LEU A 471 31.29 -6.18 7.43
C LEU A 471 32.02 -5.10 6.64
N TYR A 472 32.40 -4.01 7.31
CA TYR A 472 32.85 -2.79 6.63
C TYR A 472 34.37 -2.52 6.80
N GLY A 473 35.09 -3.24 7.68
CA GLY A 473 36.52 -3.00 7.93
C GLY A 473 37.42 -3.06 6.71
N LYS A 474 36.99 -3.66 5.61
CA LYS A 474 37.74 -3.70 4.35
C LYS A 474 37.40 -2.55 3.38
N TYR A 475 36.45 -1.70 3.73
CA TYR A 475 35.99 -0.55 2.90
C TYR A 475 36.40 0.80 3.48
N PHE A 476 36.85 0.81 4.74
CA PHE A 476 37.31 2.00 5.46
C PHE A 476 38.66 1.75 6.07
N ALA A 477 39.48 2.79 6.17
CA ALA A 477 40.83 2.69 6.79
C ALA A 477 40.76 2.34 8.28
N ALA A 478 39.74 2.83 8.99
CA ALA A 478 39.53 2.49 10.40
C ALA A 478 38.05 2.66 10.78
N ILE A 479 37.57 1.86 11.72
CA ILE A 479 36.21 1.94 12.27
C ILE A 479 36.27 1.93 13.78
N ASP A 480 35.83 3.01 14.42
CA ASP A 480 35.78 3.20 15.85
C ASP A 480 34.34 3.25 16.36
N SER A 481 34.05 2.62 17.49
CA SER A 481 32.71 2.72 18.09
C SER A 481 32.50 4.10 18.72
N LEU A 482 31.39 4.75 18.37
CA LEU A 482 30.88 5.97 19.02
C LEU A 482 29.88 5.66 20.17
N GLY A 483 29.71 4.38 20.49
CA GLY A 483 28.70 3.93 21.45
C GLY A 483 27.32 3.75 20.79
N ALA A 484 26.27 4.12 21.51
CA ALA A 484 24.91 3.94 21.00
C ALA A 484 24.02 5.14 21.31
N VAL A 485 22.93 5.22 20.55
CA VAL A 485 21.82 6.16 20.79
C VAL A 485 20.59 5.33 21.15
N GLU A 486 19.90 5.75 22.19
CA GLU A 486 18.62 5.20 22.59
C GLU A 486 17.50 5.99 21.89
N LEU A 487 16.75 5.30 21.04
CA LEU A 487 15.50 5.82 20.49
C LEU A 487 14.40 5.69 21.53
N ARG A 488 13.62 6.72 21.70
CA ARG A 488 12.62 6.79 22.77
C ARG A 488 11.20 6.71 22.22
N ARG A 489 10.34 5.98 22.95
CA ARG A 489 8.90 5.93 22.76
C ARG A 489 8.22 6.34 24.05
N ASP A 490 7.39 7.39 24.00
CA ASP A 490 6.76 7.96 25.19
C ASP A 490 7.79 8.30 26.30
N GLY A 491 8.93 8.93 25.90
CA GLY A 491 10.03 9.32 26.79
C GLY A 491 10.89 8.17 27.34
N ARG A 492 10.63 6.90 26.96
CA ARG A 492 11.32 5.70 27.46
C ARG A 492 12.18 5.07 26.38
N PRO A 493 13.33 4.48 26.72
CA PRO A 493 14.11 3.68 25.78
C PRO A 493 13.26 2.57 25.16
N ALA A 494 13.21 2.53 23.84
CA ALA A 494 12.44 1.53 23.09
C ALA A 494 13.34 0.71 22.15
N GLU A 495 14.37 1.34 21.60
CA GLU A 495 15.31 0.71 20.70
C GLU A 495 16.69 1.35 20.80
N ARG A 496 17.72 0.62 20.39
CA ARG A 496 19.10 1.06 20.46
C ARG A 496 19.74 1.02 19.08
N LEU A 497 20.37 2.13 18.67
CA LEU A 497 21.20 2.22 17.47
C LEU A 497 22.65 2.27 17.87
N ALA A 498 23.47 1.31 17.39
CA ALA A 498 24.90 1.39 17.49
C ALA A 498 25.44 2.38 16.46
N LEU A 499 26.38 3.22 16.88
CA LEU A 499 27.04 4.20 16.02
C LEU A 499 28.53 3.89 15.91
N PHE A 500 29.05 3.99 14.69
CA PHE A 500 30.47 3.82 14.40
C PHE A 500 30.97 4.99 13.56
N TYR A 501 32.15 5.50 13.90
CA TYR A 501 32.88 6.45 13.08
C TYR A 501 33.85 5.68 12.17
N ALA A 502 33.61 5.75 10.90
CA ALA A 502 34.41 5.08 9.87
C ALA A 502 35.20 6.13 9.10
N ARG A 503 36.55 6.00 9.12
CA ARG A 503 37.45 6.96 8.50
C ARG A 503 37.83 6.50 7.10
N ASP A 504 37.91 7.44 6.18
CA ASP A 504 38.47 7.27 4.84
C ASP A 504 37.79 6.11 4.10
N PHE A 505 36.71 6.39 3.40
CA PHE A 505 36.01 5.41 2.54
C PHE A 505 36.88 5.08 1.33
N GLU A 506 37.62 3.98 1.39
CA GLU A 506 38.65 3.62 0.41
C GLU A 506 38.12 2.99 -0.88
N ARG A 507 36.95 2.31 -0.82
CA ARG A 507 36.37 1.61 -1.99
C ARG A 507 34.87 1.43 -1.85
N PRO A 508 34.14 1.46 -2.99
CA PRO A 508 32.70 1.24 -2.99
C PRO A 508 32.30 -0.13 -2.47
N TYR A 509 31.18 -0.19 -1.77
CA TYR A 509 30.53 -1.44 -1.36
C TYR A 509 29.90 -2.13 -2.57
N PRO A 510 30.09 -3.45 -2.78
CA PRO A 510 29.55 -4.13 -3.97
C PRO A 510 28.04 -4.16 -3.96
N LEU A 511 27.46 -3.63 -5.01
CA LEU A 511 26.02 -3.67 -5.25
C LEU A 511 25.69 -4.92 -6.07
N GLN A 512 24.69 -5.69 -5.63
CA GLN A 512 24.07 -6.70 -6.49
C GLN A 512 22.97 -6.01 -7.31
N VAL A 513 23.26 -5.73 -8.57
CA VAL A 513 22.24 -5.32 -9.53
C VAL A 513 21.48 -6.58 -9.92
N PRO A 514 20.13 -6.64 -9.76
CA PRO A 514 19.31 -7.81 -10.09
C PRO A 514 19.40 -8.18 -11.57
#